data_0181e5b02505cb667ca5359157a0d08a
#
_entry.id   0181e5b02505cb667ca5359157a0d08a
#
_cell.length_a   1.000
_cell.length_b   1.000
_cell.length_c   1.000
_cell.angle_alpha   90.00
_cell.angle_beta   90.00
_cell.angle_gamma   90.00
#
_symmetry.space_group_name_H-M   'P 1'
#
loop_
_entity.id
_entity.type
_entity.pdbx_description
1 polymer ?
#
loop_
_entity_poly.entity_id
_entity_poly.type
_entity_poly.pdbx_seq_one_letter_code
_entity_poly.pdbx_strand_id
1 'polypeptide(L)'
;MLEEIVGNELAIQNNINLSIQLPNDESSLLPLHSDTWSGDSPFESVLWIPLVNCYNTKSMFILNSKKLKNFNKNFNSKKIKSVSDLYNKYKKDLKFIKIDHGQYLLFNQNLPHGNLVNRTKETRISLNCRFKGLFTPYSQKELGSFFSPLKLRAATKIGLEYKHPGEN
;
A
#
# COMPACT_ATOMS: atom_id res chain seq x y z
N MET A 1 -15.70 7.90 -5.48
CA MET A 1 -14.61 6.99 -5.90
C MET A 1 -14.06 6.14 -4.75
N LEU A 2 -13.43 6.68 -3.70
CA LEU A 2 -12.92 5.81 -2.59
C LEU A 2 -14.05 5.02 -1.92
N GLU A 3 -15.20 5.61 -1.69
CA GLU A 3 -16.36 4.95 -1.08
C GLU A 3 -16.88 3.77 -1.92
N GLU A 4 -16.81 3.85 -3.24
CA GLU A 4 -17.24 2.79 -4.15
C GLU A 4 -16.29 1.58 -4.11
N ILE A 5 -15.01 1.82 -3.80
CA ILE A 5 -13.97 0.80 -3.79
C ILE A 5 -13.76 0.22 -2.40
N VAL A 6 -13.77 1.08 -1.38
CA VAL A 6 -13.32 0.73 -0.03
C VAL A 6 -14.51 0.52 0.92
N GLY A 7 -15.61 1.26 0.72
CA GLY A 7 -16.81 1.16 1.56
C GLY A 7 -17.38 2.53 1.95
N ASN A 8 -18.64 2.53 2.39
CA ASN A 8 -19.38 3.76 2.69
C ASN A 8 -18.87 4.54 3.91
N GLU A 9 -18.16 3.87 4.80
CA GLU A 9 -17.53 4.45 5.98
C GLU A 9 -16.05 4.11 5.92
N LEU A 10 -15.23 5.15 6.01
CA LEU A 10 -13.81 5.07 5.69
C LEU A 10 -12.96 5.34 6.93
N ALA A 11 -11.91 4.55 7.06
CA ALA A 11 -10.75 4.85 7.88
C ALA A 11 -9.55 5.21 6.99
N ILE A 12 -8.75 6.13 7.47
CA ILE A 12 -7.51 6.60 6.84
C ILE A 12 -6.32 6.39 7.77
N GLN A 13 -5.19 6.06 7.22
CA GLN A 13 -3.91 6.04 7.92
C GLN A 13 -3.59 7.42 8.51
N ASN A 14 -3.19 7.49 9.80
CA ASN A 14 -2.93 8.73 10.51
C ASN A 14 -1.75 9.51 9.93
N ASN A 15 -0.67 8.82 9.61
CA ASN A 15 0.56 9.42 9.08
C ASN A 15 0.71 9.12 7.60
N ILE A 16 0.67 10.16 6.77
CA ILE A 16 0.97 10.04 5.34
C ILE A 16 2.48 9.84 5.17
N ASN A 17 2.88 8.78 4.46
CA ASN A 17 4.28 8.49 4.23
C ASN A 17 4.80 9.30 3.04
N LEU A 18 5.85 10.10 3.28
CA LEU A 18 6.64 10.73 2.23
C LEU A 18 7.82 9.82 1.88
N SER A 19 7.98 9.52 0.60
CA SER A 19 9.11 8.75 0.06
C SER A 19 9.90 9.59 -0.92
N ILE A 20 11.21 9.73 -0.64
CA ILE A 20 12.17 10.41 -1.51
C ILE A 20 13.21 9.38 -1.93
N GLN A 21 13.42 9.23 -3.25
CA GLN A 21 14.41 8.33 -3.80
C GLN A 21 15.37 9.10 -4.71
N LEU A 22 16.60 9.29 -4.23
CA LEU A 22 17.65 9.97 -4.96
C LEU A 22 18.22 9.08 -6.08
N PRO A 23 18.82 9.68 -7.13
CA PRO A 23 19.56 8.93 -8.14
C PRO A 23 20.73 8.14 -7.54
N ASN A 24 20.84 6.86 -7.91
CA ASN A 24 21.90 5.93 -7.50
C ASN A 24 22.05 5.72 -5.98
N ASP A 25 21.04 6.07 -5.20
CA ASP A 25 21.00 5.89 -3.75
C ASP A 25 20.25 4.61 -3.38
N GLU A 26 20.76 3.87 -2.40
CA GLU A 26 20.20 2.62 -1.90
C GLU A 26 19.44 2.80 -0.58
N SER A 27 19.53 3.96 0.07
CA SER A 27 18.95 4.21 1.40
C SER A 27 17.42 4.11 1.43
N SER A 28 16.76 4.32 0.28
CA SER A 28 15.30 4.30 0.12
C SER A 28 14.79 3.04 -0.58
N LEU A 29 15.59 1.97 -0.62
CA LEU A 29 15.17 0.72 -1.25
C LEU A 29 14.09 0.01 -0.43
N LEU A 30 13.03 -0.34 -1.12
CA LEU A 30 11.99 -1.24 -0.65
C LEU A 30 11.98 -2.46 -1.59
N PRO A 31 12.65 -3.56 -1.23
CA PRO A 31 12.65 -4.79 -2.01
C PRO A 31 11.23 -5.28 -2.28
N LEU A 32 11.09 -6.28 -3.16
CA LEU A 32 9.79 -6.91 -3.42
C LEU A 32 9.13 -7.34 -2.10
N HIS A 33 7.95 -6.81 -1.85
CA HIS A 33 7.14 -7.12 -0.67
C HIS A 33 5.66 -6.98 -1.00
N SER A 34 4.84 -7.47 -0.10
CA SER A 34 3.42 -7.14 0.03
C SER A 34 3.23 -6.58 1.43
N ASP A 35 2.49 -5.49 1.57
CA ASP A 35 2.30 -4.84 2.88
C ASP A 35 1.66 -5.80 3.89
N THR A 36 0.84 -6.73 3.43
CA THR A 36 0.25 -7.78 4.29
C THR A 36 1.28 -8.69 4.95
N TRP A 37 2.52 -8.74 4.47
CA TRP A 37 3.59 -9.50 5.15
C TRP A 37 4.12 -8.75 6.39
N SER A 38 3.80 -7.48 6.50
CA SER A 38 4.22 -6.59 7.60
C SER A 38 3.06 -6.22 8.53
N GLY A 39 2.01 -7.05 8.58
CA GLY A 39 0.89 -6.88 9.51
C GLY A 39 -0.21 -5.93 9.05
N ASP A 40 -0.21 -5.52 7.78
CA ASP A 40 -1.33 -4.77 7.20
C ASP A 40 -2.51 -5.71 6.89
N SER A 41 -3.73 -5.20 6.97
CA SER A 41 -4.94 -5.98 6.68
C SER A 41 -5.12 -6.15 5.15
N PRO A 42 -5.53 -7.32 4.65
CA PRO A 42 -5.80 -7.52 3.23
C PRO A 42 -6.99 -6.69 2.69
N PHE A 43 -7.72 -6.03 3.58
CA PHE A 43 -8.86 -5.17 3.23
C PHE A 43 -8.49 -3.70 3.03
N GLU A 44 -7.21 -3.38 2.96
CA GLU A 44 -6.71 -2.02 2.75
C GLU A 44 -6.42 -1.75 1.27
N SER A 45 -6.56 -0.49 0.89
CA SER A 45 -6.16 0.04 -0.41
C SER A 45 -5.12 1.12 -0.23
N VAL A 46 -4.08 1.07 -1.03
CA VAL A 46 -2.99 2.04 -1.02
C VAL A 46 -3.23 3.08 -2.09
N LEU A 47 -3.22 4.34 -1.70
CA LEU A 47 -3.19 5.49 -2.59
C LEU A 47 -1.75 5.99 -2.67
N TRP A 48 -1.11 5.83 -3.82
CA TRP A 48 0.22 6.32 -4.12
C TRP A 48 0.15 7.52 -5.05
N ILE A 49 0.69 8.64 -4.60
CA ILE A 49 0.62 9.95 -5.28
C ILE A 49 2.04 10.42 -5.57
N PRO A 50 2.52 10.32 -6.81
CA PRO A 50 3.79 10.92 -7.20
C PRO A 50 3.66 12.44 -7.28
N LEU A 51 4.65 13.14 -6.74
CA LEU A 51 4.77 14.59 -6.83
C LEU A 51 5.66 15.04 -8.00
N VAL A 52 6.13 14.08 -8.78
CA VAL A 52 6.92 14.25 -10.01
C VAL A 52 6.53 13.16 -11.00
N ASN A 53 6.86 13.32 -12.29
CA ASN A 53 6.69 12.22 -13.25
C ASN A 53 7.54 11.02 -12.85
N CYS A 54 6.92 9.82 -12.82
CA CYS A 54 7.57 8.58 -12.44
C CYS A 54 7.58 7.59 -13.61
N TYR A 55 8.75 7.00 -13.87
CA TYR A 55 8.97 6.07 -14.97
C TYR A 55 10.21 5.22 -14.72
N ASN A 56 10.32 4.07 -15.35
CA ASN A 56 11.46 3.17 -15.20
C ASN A 56 11.83 2.97 -13.72
N THR A 57 13.12 2.99 -13.39
CA THR A 57 13.63 2.81 -12.03
C THR A 57 13.39 4.01 -11.10
N LYS A 58 12.95 5.16 -11.61
CA LYS A 58 12.43 6.31 -10.83
C LYS A 58 11.00 6.06 -10.32
N SER A 59 10.49 4.85 -10.46
CA SER A 59 9.14 4.48 -10.06
C SER A 59 9.16 3.21 -9.23
N MET A 60 8.00 2.87 -8.67
CA MET A 60 7.77 1.54 -8.11
C MET A 60 7.45 0.54 -9.22
N PHE A 61 7.77 -0.72 -8.99
CA PHE A 61 7.23 -1.82 -9.77
C PHE A 61 6.11 -2.52 -9.00
N ILE A 62 5.19 -3.14 -9.73
CA ILE A 62 4.07 -3.89 -9.18
C ILE A 62 3.85 -5.18 -9.97
N LEU A 63 3.45 -6.24 -9.28
CA LEU A 63 3.11 -7.51 -9.91
C LEU A 63 1.81 -7.37 -10.71
N ASN A 64 1.78 -7.95 -11.90
CA ASN A 64 0.54 -8.10 -12.65
C ASN A 64 -0.48 -8.89 -11.80
N SER A 65 -1.65 -8.31 -11.54
CA SER A 65 -2.70 -8.89 -10.67
C SER A 65 -3.14 -10.30 -11.11
N LYS A 66 -3.14 -10.58 -12.40
CA LYS A 66 -3.44 -11.93 -12.94
C LYS A 66 -2.45 -13.00 -12.48
N LYS A 67 -1.27 -12.59 -12.01
CA LYS A 67 -0.23 -13.51 -11.52
C LYS A 67 -0.27 -13.71 -10.00
N LEU A 68 -1.05 -12.92 -9.27
CA LEU A 68 -1.08 -12.95 -7.80
C LEU A 68 -1.39 -14.35 -7.24
N LYS A 69 -2.40 -15.03 -7.78
CA LYS A 69 -2.75 -16.40 -7.33
C LYS A 69 -1.58 -17.38 -7.48
N ASN A 70 -0.87 -17.32 -8.60
CA ASN A 70 0.29 -18.17 -8.86
C ASN A 70 1.49 -17.76 -7.99
N PHE A 71 1.68 -16.46 -7.79
CA PHE A 71 2.71 -15.92 -6.90
C PHE A 71 2.50 -16.45 -5.46
N ASN A 72 1.31 -16.31 -4.90
CA ASN A 72 0.98 -16.76 -3.55
C ASN A 72 1.14 -18.27 -3.38
N LYS A 73 0.75 -19.08 -4.37
CA LYS A 73 0.98 -20.53 -4.36
C LYS A 73 2.47 -20.89 -4.31
N ASN A 74 3.32 -20.11 -4.93
CA ASN A 74 4.75 -20.35 -4.95
C ASN A 74 5.50 -19.76 -3.75
N PHE A 75 4.90 -18.82 -3.02
CA PHE A 75 5.50 -18.14 -1.87
C PHE A 75 6.02 -19.14 -0.83
N ASN A 76 5.23 -20.16 -0.50
CA ASN A 76 5.57 -21.20 0.46
C ASN A 76 6.25 -22.43 -0.18
N SER A 77 6.70 -22.32 -1.40
CA SER A 77 7.36 -23.43 -2.11
C SER A 77 8.78 -23.66 -1.56
N LYS A 78 9.14 -24.91 -1.32
CA LYS A 78 10.51 -25.30 -0.87
C LYS A 78 11.64 -24.78 -1.78
N LYS A 79 11.31 -24.37 -3.02
CA LYS A 79 12.26 -23.84 -4.01
C LYS A 79 12.54 -22.34 -3.84
N ILE A 80 11.74 -21.63 -3.04
CA ILE A 80 11.87 -20.21 -2.78
C ILE A 80 12.42 -20.06 -1.36
N LYS A 81 13.64 -19.60 -1.24
CA LYS A 81 14.35 -19.44 0.04
C LYS A 81 14.48 -17.98 0.46
N SER A 82 14.26 -17.06 -0.46
CA SER A 82 14.45 -15.63 -0.25
C SER A 82 13.50 -14.79 -1.09
N VAL A 83 13.34 -13.52 -0.70
CA VAL A 83 12.64 -12.51 -1.50
C VAL A 83 13.33 -12.29 -2.85
N SER A 84 14.65 -12.43 -2.90
CA SER A 84 15.42 -12.35 -4.15
C SER A 84 15.06 -13.47 -5.13
N ASP A 85 14.80 -14.69 -4.63
CA ASP A 85 14.36 -15.81 -5.48
C ASP A 85 12.97 -15.52 -6.06
N LEU A 86 12.06 -14.96 -5.25
CA LEU A 86 10.74 -14.52 -5.71
C LEU A 86 10.87 -13.43 -6.79
N TYR A 87 11.68 -12.41 -6.52
CA TYR A 87 11.92 -11.35 -7.50
C TYR A 87 12.44 -11.91 -8.81
N ASN A 88 13.48 -12.74 -8.78
CA ASN A 88 14.08 -13.33 -9.98
C ASN A 88 13.09 -14.19 -10.76
N LYS A 89 12.25 -14.95 -10.06
CA LYS A 89 11.22 -15.79 -10.69
C LYS A 89 10.15 -14.97 -11.38
N TYR A 90 9.74 -13.85 -10.79
CA TYR A 90 8.61 -13.04 -11.28
C TYR A 90 9.02 -11.73 -11.96
N LYS A 91 10.30 -11.42 -12.10
CA LYS A 91 10.78 -10.15 -12.67
C LYS A 91 10.17 -9.77 -14.04
N LYS A 92 9.78 -10.74 -14.86
CA LYS A 92 9.10 -10.50 -16.13
C LYS A 92 7.65 -10.08 -15.99
N ASP A 93 7.02 -10.44 -14.87
CA ASP A 93 5.63 -10.10 -14.51
C ASP A 93 5.55 -8.85 -13.63
N LEU A 94 6.68 -8.34 -13.13
CA LEU A 94 6.81 -7.08 -12.40
C LEU A 94 6.97 -5.94 -13.40
N LYS A 95 6.10 -4.93 -13.32
CA LYS A 95 6.12 -3.79 -14.23
C LYS A 95 6.34 -2.50 -13.47
N PHE A 96 7.30 -1.70 -13.91
CA PHE A 96 7.42 -0.32 -13.42
C PHE A 96 6.21 0.50 -13.85
N ILE A 97 5.66 1.22 -12.91
CA ILE A 97 4.52 2.11 -13.15
C ILE A 97 5.04 3.34 -13.89
N LYS A 98 4.41 3.66 -15.02
CA LYS A 98 4.57 4.96 -15.69
C LYS A 98 3.38 5.82 -15.31
N ILE A 99 3.63 6.95 -14.67
CA ILE A 99 2.59 7.84 -14.16
C ILE A 99 3.11 9.27 -14.13
N ASP A 100 2.31 10.22 -14.56
CA ASP A 100 2.66 11.62 -14.61
C ASP A 100 2.25 12.36 -13.34
N HIS A 101 2.90 13.49 -13.06
CA HIS A 101 2.49 14.39 -11.98
C HIS A 101 1.03 14.80 -12.18
N GLY A 102 0.26 14.80 -11.09
CA GLY A 102 -1.19 15.04 -11.11
C GLY A 102 -2.04 13.78 -11.25
N GLN A 103 -1.44 12.64 -11.55
CA GLN A 103 -2.09 11.33 -11.50
C GLN A 103 -1.80 10.62 -10.19
N TYR A 104 -2.56 9.59 -9.88
CA TYR A 104 -2.33 8.73 -8.72
C TYR A 104 -2.58 7.27 -9.08
N LEU A 105 -1.99 6.37 -8.31
CA LEU A 105 -2.23 4.94 -8.39
C LEU A 105 -2.98 4.49 -7.13
N LEU A 106 -4.13 3.84 -7.32
CA LEU A 106 -4.82 3.12 -6.26
C LEU A 106 -4.66 1.62 -6.51
N PHE A 107 -4.15 0.91 -5.53
CA PHE A 107 -3.93 -0.53 -5.64
C PHE A 107 -4.18 -1.25 -4.33
N ASN A 108 -4.47 -2.55 -4.43
CA ASN A 108 -4.61 -3.41 -3.28
C ASN A 108 -3.23 -3.81 -2.76
N GLN A 109 -2.97 -3.61 -1.50
CA GLN A 109 -1.68 -3.87 -0.87
C GLN A 109 -1.26 -5.35 -0.79
N ASN A 110 -2.17 -6.28 -1.15
CA ASN A 110 -1.82 -7.68 -1.36
C ASN A 110 -0.97 -7.89 -2.62
N LEU A 111 -0.96 -6.91 -3.55
CA LEU A 111 -0.12 -7.00 -4.74
C LEU A 111 1.34 -6.80 -4.38
N PRO A 112 2.22 -7.77 -4.66
CA PRO A 112 3.65 -7.61 -4.50
C PRO A 112 4.18 -6.43 -5.31
N HIS A 113 4.92 -5.56 -4.65
CA HIS A 113 5.47 -4.34 -5.21
C HIS A 113 6.80 -3.99 -4.55
N GLY A 114 7.43 -2.93 -5.01
CA GLY A 114 8.70 -2.47 -4.48
C GLY A 114 9.39 -1.48 -5.40
N ASN A 115 10.65 -1.17 -5.12
CA ASN A 115 11.47 -0.35 -6.00
C ASN A 115 12.86 -0.98 -6.19
N LEU A 116 13.59 -0.46 -7.15
CA LEU A 116 15.01 -0.72 -7.37
C LEU A 116 15.78 0.59 -7.24
N VAL A 117 17.10 0.50 -7.22
CA VAL A 117 17.97 1.69 -7.28
C VAL A 117 17.55 2.56 -8.48
N ASN A 118 17.29 3.82 -8.21
CA ASN A 118 16.90 4.78 -9.24
C ASN A 118 18.11 5.10 -10.15
N ARG A 119 18.13 4.53 -11.34
CA ARG A 119 19.20 4.72 -12.35
C ARG A 119 18.94 5.90 -13.28
N THR A 120 17.92 6.71 -13.01
CA THR A 120 17.70 7.98 -13.72
C THR A 120 18.52 9.10 -13.07
N LYS A 121 18.52 10.27 -13.70
CA LYS A 121 19.18 11.48 -13.17
C LYS A 121 18.26 12.35 -12.30
N GLU A 122 17.04 11.89 -12.05
CA GLU A 122 15.99 12.69 -11.41
C GLU A 122 15.54 12.03 -10.09
N THR A 123 15.24 12.85 -9.10
CA THR A 123 14.69 12.39 -7.81
C THR A 123 13.22 12.00 -7.96
N ARG A 124 12.82 10.88 -7.34
CA ARG A 124 11.41 10.55 -7.11
C ARG A 124 10.97 11.14 -5.78
N ILE A 125 9.80 11.78 -5.78
CA ILE A 125 9.11 12.22 -4.57
C ILE A 125 7.67 11.73 -4.67
N SER A 126 7.19 11.03 -3.66
CA SER A 126 5.84 10.48 -3.67
C SER A 126 5.26 10.38 -2.25
N LEU A 127 3.94 10.48 -2.17
CA LEU A 127 3.16 10.24 -0.97
C LEU A 127 2.49 8.87 -1.05
N ASN A 128 2.30 8.26 0.12
CA ASN A 128 1.63 6.98 0.25
C ASN A 128 0.70 7.04 1.46
N CYS A 129 -0.57 6.71 1.25
CA CYS A 129 -1.60 6.69 2.27
C CYS A 129 -2.50 5.46 2.12
N ARG A 130 -2.93 4.88 3.23
CA ARG A 130 -3.82 3.72 3.23
C ARG A 130 -5.23 4.09 3.63
N PHE A 131 -6.18 3.44 2.98
CA PHE A 131 -7.61 3.54 3.26
C PHE A 131 -8.20 2.15 3.42
N LYS A 132 -9.21 2.05 4.26
CA LYS A 132 -10.00 0.83 4.42
C LYS A 132 -11.43 1.15 4.81
N GLY A 133 -12.33 0.17 4.64
CA GLY A 133 -13.65 0.24 5.25
C GLY A 133 -13.54 0.21 6.77
N LEU A 134 -14.21 1.12 7.45
CA LEU A 134 -14.12 1.30 8.89
C LEU A 134 -14.39 -0.01 9.66
N PHE A 135 -15.34 -0.81 9.20
CA PHE A 135 -15.77 -2.06 9.83
C PHE A 135 -15.16 -3.32 9.20
N THR A 136 -14.27 -3.16 8.23
CA THR A 136 -13.54 -4.33 7.70
C THR A 136 -12.50 -4.81 8.71
N PRO A 137 -12.14 -6.10 8.70
CA PRO A 137 -11.19 -6.64 9.67
C PRO A 137 -9.87 -5.87 9.68
N TYR A 138 -9.43 -5.50 10.88
CA TYR A 138 -8.09 -4.96 11.12
C TYR A 138 -7.11 -6.12 11.30
N SER A 139 -5.81 -5.83 11.22
CA SER A 139 -4.74 -6.74 11.56
C SER A 139 -3.92 -6.12 12.71
N GLN A 140 -2.60 -6.06 12.61
CA GLN A 140 -1.76 -5.45 13.65
C GLN A 140 -1.88 -3.92 13.71
N LYS A 141 -2.34 -3.30 12.62
CA LYS A 141 -2.57 -1.85 12.52
C LYS A 141 -4.04 -1.56 12.78
N GLU A 142 -4.33 -0.97 13.92
CA GLU A 142 -5.68 -0.87 14.46
C GLU A 142 -6.29 0.54 14.33
N LEU A 143 -7.61 0.61 14.48
CA LEU A 143 -8.33 1.87 14.62
C LEU A 143 -7.96 2.52 15.96
N GLY A 144 -7.79 3.85 15.95
CA GLY A 144 -7.36 4.62 17.11
C GLY A 144 -5.85 4.76 17.26
N SER A 145 -5.06 3.80 16.80
CA SER A 145 -3.60 3.86 16.83
C SER A 145 -2.99 4.19 15.47
N PHE A 146 -3.26 3.39 14.47
CA PHE A 146 -2.72 3.57 13.11
C PHE A 146 -3.72 4.20 12.16
N PHE A 147 -5.01 3.90 12.32
CA PHE A 147 -6.11 4.44 11.53
C PHE A 147 -7.01 5.35 12.35
N SER A 148 -7.56 6.39 11.70
CA SER A 148 -8.63 7.22 12.23
C SER A 148 -9.83 7.19 11.29
N PRO A 149 -11.05 7.37 11.83
CA PRO A 149 -12.24 7.54 10.99
C PRO A 149 -12.10 8.76 10.08
N LEU A 150 -12.34 8.58 8.79
CA LEU A 150 -12.35 9.68 7.81
C LEU A 150 -13.78 10.08 7.42
N LYS A 151 -14.64 9.08 7.22
CA LYS A 151 -16.04 9.30 6.86
C LYS A 151 -16.94 8.34 7.63
N LEU A 152 -17.93 8.92 8.31
CA LEU A 152 -18.88 8.21 9.17
C LEU A 152 -20.32 8.49 8.73
N ARG A 153 -21.18 7.51 8.90
CA ARG A 153 -22.64 7.66 8.81
C ARG A 153 -23.22 8.07 10.17
N ALA A 154 -24.46 8.52 10.18
CA ALA A 154 -25.11 9.07 11.38
C ALA A 154 -25.13 8.07 12.54
N ALA A 155 -25.50 6.83 12.30
CA ALA A 155 -25.54 5.80 13.34
C ALA A 155 -24.15 5.52 13.94
N THR A 156 -23.12 5.49 13.12
CA THR A 156 -21.75 5.27 13.58
C THR A 156 -21.22 6.43 14.42
N LYS A 157 -21.57 7.68 14.04
CA LYS A 157 -21.23 8.86 14.87
C LYS A 157 -21.83 8.75 16.25
N ILE A 158 -23.13 8.44 16.33
CA ILE A 158 -23.84 8.24 17.60
C ILE A 158 -23.17 7.13 18.42
N GLY A 159 -22.85 5.99 17.79
CA GLY A 159 -22.21 4.85 18.46
C GLY A 159 -20.82 5.17 19.00
N LEU A 160 -20.01 5.93 18.27
CA LEU A 160 -18.66 6.33 18.72
C LEU A 160 -18.70 7.38 19.84
N GLU A 161 -19.75 8.16 19.93
CA GLU A 161 -19.97 9.17 20.99
C GLU A 161 -20.68 8.56 22.22
N TYR A 162 -21.20 7.32 22.12
CA TYR A 162 -21.92 6.66 23.20
C TYR A 162 -20.98 6.39 24.38
N LYS A 163 -21.44 6.79 25.57
CA LYS A 163 -20.81 6.48 26.84
C LYS A 163 -21.74 5.59 27.65
N HIS A 164 -21.21 4.51 28.20
CA HIS A 164 -22.00 3.65 29.06
C HIS A 164 -22.43 4.43 30.34
N PRO A 165 -23.71 4.35 30.78
CA PRO A 165 -24.09 4.95 32.03
C PRO A 165 -23.25 4.42 33.20
N GLY A 166 -22.52 5.33 33.88
CA GLY A 166 -21.61 4.98 34.98
C GLY A 166 -20.12 5.00 34.63
N GLU A 167 -19.75 5.20 33.34
CA GLU A 167 -18.39 5.54 32.93
C GLU A 167 -18.26 7.09 32.90
N ASN A 168 -17.52 7.64 33.86
CA ASN A 168 -17.19 9.09 33.93
C ASN A 168 -15.79 9.30 33.36
#